data_862a7c2d55e709d1ddf3aa3909d265e7
#
_entry.id   862a7c2d55e709d1ddf3aa3909d265e7
#
_cell.length_a   1.000
_cell.length_b   1.000
_cell.length_c   1.000
_cell.angle_alpha   90.00
_cell.angle_beta   90.00
_cell.angle_gamma   90.00
#
_symmetry.space_group_name_H-M   'P 1'
#
loop_
_entity.id
_entity.type
_entity.pdbx_description
1 polymer ?
#
loop_
_entity_poly.entity_id
_entity_poly.type
_entity_poly.pdbx_seq_one_letter_code
_entity_poly.pdbx_strand_id
1 'polypeptide(L)'
;VIPVFPLYSLLIGGDSFFSVFFLYYMLEILWIFGTKGAVLKNNKFILAMILEIFLMSASKNQGVYVAAAMFLFCIIYFSKYRARIAVCMVVPIILFQFGYCGAFFKVAKIASVGKQEALSVCFQQTARYVKYHGDEVTQEEEEAIKKVLNYKDIGNLYDPNLSDPVKKTFKTESTSEDLK
;
A
#
# COMPACT_ATOMS: atom_id res chain seq x y z
N VAL A 1 6.54 1.10 -30.22
CA VAL A 1 5.53 1.05 -29.16
C VAL A 1 5.63 -0.31 -28.48
N ILE A 2 5.94 -0.36 -27.20
CA ILE A 2 6.01 -1.60 -26.44
C ILE A 2 4.57 -1.99 -26.10
N PRO A 3 4.04 -3.13 -26.59
CA PRO A 3 2.62 -3.50 -26.42
C PRO A 3 2.21 -3.77 -24.98
N VAL A 4 3.18 -3.94 -24.09
CA VAL A 4 2.95 -4.16 -22.65
C VAL A 4 2.20 -3.00 -21.98
N PHE A 5 2.52 -1.75 -22.30
CA PHE A 5 1.87 -0.59 -21.67
C PHE A 5 0.38 -0.48 -21.98
N PRO A 6 -0.07 -0.54 -23.28
CA PRO A 6 -1.51 -0.54 -23.55
C PRO A 6 -2.23 -1.76 -22.98
N LEU A 7 -1.62 -2.95 -22.97
CA LEU A 7 -2.22 -4.13 -22.35
C LEU A 7 -2.36 -3.97 -20.84
N TYR A 8 -1.35 -3.40 -20.17
CA TYR A 8 -1.40 -3.15 -18.73
C TYR A 8 -2.45 -2.12 -18.35
N SER A 9 -2.68 -1.10 -19.20
CA SER A 9 -3.72 -0.09 -18.98
C SER A 9 -5.15 -0.62 -19.11
N LEU A 10 -5.34 -1.74 -19.80
CA LEU A 10 -6.63 -2.44 -19.92
C LEU A 10 -6.93 -3.30 -18.68
N LEU A 11 -5.94 -3.61 -17.87
CA LEU A 11 -6.16 -4.32 -16.61
C LEU A 11 -6.77 -3.35 -15.58
N ILE A 12 -7.99 -3.66 -15.15
CA ILE A 12 -8.66 -2.93 -14.08
C ILE A 12 -8.02 -3.31 -12.74
N GLY A 13 -6.88 -2.71 -12.47
CA GLY A 13 -6.11 -2.95 -11.25
C GLY A 13 -5.82 -1.65 -10.49
N GLY A 14 -5.62 -1.75 -9.19
CA GLY A 14 -5.24 -0.62 -8.33
C GLY A 14 -4.01 0.14 -8.83
N ASP A 15 -3.06 -0.55 -9.48
CA ASP A 15 -1.84 0.04 -10.01
C ASP A 15 -2.09 0.98 -11.20
N SER A 16 -3.03 0.63 -12.08
CA SER A 16 -3.41 1.48 -13.22
C SER A 16 -4.07 2.78 -12.74
N PHE A 17 -5.04 2.68 -11.83
CA PHE A 17 -5.68 3.84 -11.23
C PHE A 17 -4.70 4.70 -10.43
N PHE A 18 -3.86 4.06 -9.61
CA PHE A 18 -2.83 4.75 -8.86
C PHE A 18 -1.91 5.57 -9.78
N SER A 19 -1.47 5.01 -10.90
CA SER A 19 -0.57 5.68 -11.83
C SER A 19 -1.19 6.95 -12.43
N VAL A 20 -2.49 6.91 -12.76
CA VAL A 20 -3.22 8.08 -13.27
C VAL A 20 -3.29 9.18 -12.20
N PHE A 21 -3.76 8.85 -10.99
CA PHE A 21 -3.86 9.82 -9.90
C PHE A 21 -2.50 10.34 -9.46
N PHE A 22 -1.47 9.50 -9.43
CA PHE A 22 -0.11 9.91 -9.13
C PHE A 22 0.42 10.92 -10.16
N LEU A 23 0.15 10.71 -11.46
CA LEU A 23 0.53 11.65 -12.50
C LEU A 23 -0.15 13.02 -12.31
N TYR A 24 -1.46 13.03 -12.06
CA TYR A 24 -2.19 14.27 -11.78
C TYR A 24 -1.64 14.98 -10.56
N TYR A 25 -1.40 14.24 -9.47
CA TYR A 25 -0.78 14.77 -8.27
C TYR A 25 0.57 15.42 -8.55
N MET A 26 1.43 14.79 -9.36
CA MET A 26 2.70 15.38 -9.76
C MET A 26 2.52 16.67 -10.57
N LEU A 27 1.55 16.73 -11.48
CA LEU A 27 1.21 17.94 -12.23
C LEU A 27 0.71 19.07 -11.31
N GLU A 28 -0.12 18.76 -10.31
CA GLU A 28 -0.58 19.72 -9.31
C GLU A 28 0.60 20.27 -8.48
N ILE A 29 1.52 19.40 -8.06
CA ILE A 29 2.74 19.80 -7.37
C ILE A 29 3.59 20.73 -8.25
N LEU A 30 3.81 20.39 -9.50
CA LEU A 30 4.53 21.25 -10.46
C LEU A 30 3.83 22.59 -10.63
N TRP A 31 2.51 22.63 -10.64
CA TRP A 31 1.74 23.87 -10.71
C TRP A 31 1.90 24.73 -9.45
N ILE A 32 1.92 24.12 -8.26
CA ILE A 32 2.24 24.83 -7.01
C ILE A 32 3.63 25.49 -7.11
N PHE A 33 4.63 24.77 -7.61
CA PHE A 33 5.98 25.32 -7.78
C PHE A 33 6.03 26.42 -8.84
N GLY A 34 5.45 26.21 -10.02
CA GLY A 34 5.41 27.18 -11.11
C GLY A 34 4.74 28.49 -10.73
N THR A 35 3.70 28.42 -9.88
CA THR A 35 2.98 29.61 -9.38
C THR A 35 3.53 30.14 -8.05
N LYS A 36 4.64 29.62 -7.55
CA LYS A 36 5.21 29.96 -6.24
C LYS A 36 4.17 29.85 -5.12
N GLY A 37 3.28 28.88 -5.20
CA GLY A 37 2.21 28.63 -4.25
C GLY A 37 0.96 29.49 -4.44
N ALA A 38 0.90 30.40 -5.42
CA ALA A 38 -0.25 31.29 -5.60
C ALA A 38 -1.55 30.52 -5.94
N VAL A 39 -1.46 29.37 -6.63
CA VAL A 39 -2.59 28.51 -6.94
C VAL A 39 -3.31 27.99 -5.70
N LEU A 40 -2.61 27.85 -4.57
CA LEU A 40 -3.20 27.45 -3.30
C LEU A 40 -4.22 28.44 -2.73
N LYS A 41 -4.35 29.64 -3.30
CA LYS A 41 -5.44 30.58 -2.95
C LYS A 41 -6.77 30.15 -3.55
N ASN A 42 -6.76 29.31 -4.58
CA ASN A 42 -7.96 28.83 -5.24
C ASN A 42 -8.54 27.61 -4.46
N ASN A 43 -9.72 27.80 -3.88
CA ASN A 43 -10.39 26.73 -3.12
C ASN A 43 -10.81 25.54 -4.00
N LYS A 44 -11.09 25.77 -5.30
CA LYS A 44 -11.40 24.66 -6.25
C LYS A 44 -10.18 23.78 -6.47
N PHE A 45 -8.98 24.38 -6.55
CA PHE A 45 -7.72 23.66 -6.63
C PHE A 45 -7.46 22.81 -5.37
N ILE A 46 -7.69 23.40 -4.19
CA ILE A 46 -7.55 22.66 -2.92
C ILE A 46 -8.50 21.46 -2.87
N LEU A 47 -9.77 21.67 -3.29
CA LEU A 47 -10.76 20.58 -3.30
C LEU A 47 -10.38 19.47 -4.29
N ALA A 48 -9.89 19.83 -5.49
CA ALA A 48 -9.41 18.86 -6.47
C ALA A 48 -8.26 18.03 -5.92
N MET A 49 -7.28 18.69 -5.32
CA MET A 49 -6.11 18.03 -4.70
C MET A 49 -6.49 17.11 -3.54
N ILE A 50 -7.46 17.51 -2.69
CA ILE A 50 -8.00 16.64 -1.63
C ILE A 50 -8.62 15.37 -2.21
N LEU A 51 -9.48 15.52 -3.25
CA LEU A 51 -10.12 14.40 -3.90
C LEU A 51 -9.09 13.48 -4.54
N GLU A 52 -8.10 14.04 -5.21
CA GLU A 52 -7.07 13.28 -5.91
C GLU A 52 -6.17 12.48 -4.96
N ILE A 53 -5.66 13.08 -3.89
CA ILE A 53 -4.86 12.39 -2.88
C ILE A 53 -5.69 11.27 -2.24
N PHE A 54 -6.98 11.51 -1.99
CA PHE A 54 -7.88 10.48 -1.46
C PHE A 54 -8.02 9.30 -2.45
N LEU A 55 -8.29 9.56 -3.73
CA LEU A 55 -8.44 8.52 -4.76
C LEU A 55 -7.12 7.78 -5.03
N MET A 56 -5.99 8.48 -5.04
CA MET A 56 -4.66 7.89 -5.14
C MET A 56 -4.40 6.92 -3.97
N SER A 57 -4.74 7.34 -2.74
CA SER A 57 -4.58 6.51 -1.54
C SER A 57 -5.55 5.33 -1.51
N ALA A 58 -6.78 5.51 -1.98
CA ALA A 58 -7.78 4.46 -2.09
C ALA A 58 -7.43 3.41 -3.16
N SER A 59 -6.74 3.83 -4.23
CA SER A 59 -6.25 2.93 -5.27
C SER A 59 -5.07 2.08 -4.77
N LYS A 60 -4.18 2.68 -3.99
CA LYS A 60 -3.02 2.00 -3.41
C LYS A 60 -2.53 2.69 -2.14
N ASN A 61 -2.35 1.94 -1.06
CA ASN A 61 -1.92 2.47 0.25
C ASN A 61 -0.63 3.31 0.19
N GLN A 62 0.25 3.06 -0.78
CA GLN A 62 1.46 3.85 -1.01
C GLN A 62 1.17 5.33 -1.29
N GLY A 63 -0.02 5.67 -1.78
CA GLY A 63 -0.44 7.05 -2.00
C GLY A 63 -0.33 7.93 -0.75
N VAL A 64 -0.65 7.38 0.41
CA VAL A 64 -0.50 8.08 1.70
C VAL A 64 0.95 8.50 1.94
N TYR A 65 1.90 7.60 1.71
CA TYR A 65 3.33 7.88 1.96
C TYR A 65 3.88 8.91 0.98
N VAL A 66 3.46 8.85 -0.28
CA VAL A 66 3.83 9.85 -1.30
C VAL A 66 3.31 11.22 -0.90
N ALA A 67 2.02 11.33 -0.54
CA ALA A 67 1.40 12.58 -0.10
C ALA A 67 2.08 13.14 1.17
N ALA A 68 2.40 12.28 2.15
CA ALA A 68 3.07 12.69 3.38
C ALA A 68 4.51 13.21 3.12
N ALA A 69 5.27 12.54 2.25
CA ALA A 69 6.62 12.98 1.90
C ALA A 69 6.60 14.36 1.21
N MET A 70 5.69 14.56 0.25
CA MET A 70 5.51 15.84 -0.43
C MET A 70 4.97 16.94 0.50
N PHE A 71 4.10 16.58 1.47
CA PHE A 71 3.65 17.52 2.49
C PHE A 71 4.82 18.11 3.28
N LEU A 72 5.70 17.26 3.78
CA LEU A 72 6.88 17.73 4.53
C LEU A 72 7.74 18.68 3.70
N PHE A 73 7.96 18.34 2.43
CA PHE A 73 8.74 19.18 1.53
C PHE A 73 8.03 20.52 1.24
N CYS A 74 6.75 20.49 0.88
CA CYS A 74 5.99 21.69 0.53
C CYS A 74 5.78 22.62 1.73
N ILE A 75 5.58 22.10 2.95
CA ILE A 75 5.36 22.94 4.14
C ILE A 75 6.61 23.71 4.56
N ILE A 76 7.78 23.14 4.28
CA ILE A 76 9.07 23.82 4.51
C ILE A 76 9.29 24.90 3.46
N TYR A 77 9.09 24.56 2.18
CA TYR A 77 9.40 25.43 1.05
C TYR A 77 8.42 26.62 0.94
N PHE A 78 7.11 26.39 1.10
CA PHE A 78 6.06 27.40 0.96
C PHE A 78 5.55 27.91 2.31
N SER A 79 6.39 28.53 3.11
CA SER A 79 6.07 29.00 4.46
C SER A 79 4.82 29.90 4.54
N LYS A 80 4.58 30.71 3.51
CA LYS A 80 3.42 31.63 3.41
C LYS A 80 2.07 30.89 3.31
N TYR A 81 2.06 29.65 2.79
CA TYR A 81 0.84 28.89 2.48
C TYR A 81 0.66 27.66 3.35
N ARG A 82 1.42 27.54 4.45
CA ARG A 82 1.44 26.34 5.32
C ARG A 82 0.07 25.83 5.71
N ALA A 83 -0.85 26.73 6.14
CA ALA A 83 -2.18 26.30 6.53
C ALA A 83 -2.98 25.66 5.36
N ARG A 84 -2.87 26.22 4.16
CA ARG A 84 -3.56 25.67 2.98
C ARG A 84 -2.93 24.36 2.50
N ILE A 85 -1.61 24.26 2.58
CA ILE A 85 -0.88 22.99 2.30
C ILE A 85 -1.31 21.92 3.31
N ALA A 86 -1.39 22.28 4.61
CA ALA A 86 -1.85 21.35 5.63
C ALA A 86 -3.28 20.86 5.34
N VAL A 87 -4.19 21.75 4.95
CA VAL A 87 -5.56 21.36 4.60
C VAL A 87 -5.59 20.42 3.39
N CYS A 88 -4.95 20.78 2.27
CA CYS A 88 -5.07 19.98 1.04
C CYS A 88 -4.32 18.65 1.09
N MET A 89 -3.33 18.48 1.96
CA MET A 89 -2.55 17.23 2.04
C MET A 89 -2.88 16.39 3.27
N VAL A 90 -3.20 16.97 4.43
CA VAL A 90 -3.48 16.21 5.66
C VAL A 90 -4.94 15.73 5.69
N VAL A 91 -5.89 16.58 5.25
CA VAL A 91 -7.31 16.22 5.26
C VAL A 91 -7.60 14.93 4.48
N PRO A 92 -7.13 14.74 3.23
CA PRO A 92 -7.38 13.51 2.50
C PRO A 92 -6.75 12.27 3.16
N ILE A 93 -5.59 12.41 3.82
CA ILE A 93 -4.95 11.31 4.56
C ILE A 93 -5.84 10.89 5.74
N ILE A 94 -6.37 11.87 6.49
CA ILE A 94 -7.29 11.61 7.60
C ILE A 94 -8.58 10.95 7.10
N LEU A 95 -9.18 11.48 6.02
CA LEU A 95 -10.38 10.90 5.42
C LEU A 95 -10.15 9.47 4.93
N PHE A 96 -9.00 9.21 4.34
CA PHE A 96 -8.64 7.86 3.90
C PHE A 96 -8.47 6.93 5.10
N GLN A 97 -7.68 7.32 6.09
CA GLN A 97 -7.33 6.43 7.21
C GLN A 97 -8.52 6.14 8.12
N PHE A 98 -9.29 7.16 8.50
CA PHE A 98 -10.41 7.01 9.43
C PHE A 98 -11.74 6.78 8.73
N GLY A 99 -12.01 7.45 7.62
CA GLY A 99 -13.25 7.28 6.87
C GLY A 99 -13.26 6.00 6.05
N TYR A 100 -12.30 5.84 5.14
CA TYR A 100 -12.27 4.72 4.22
C TYR A 100 -11.78 3.43 4.90
N CYS A 101 -10.57 3.41 5.44
CA CYS A 101 -10.03 2.20 6.08
C CYS A 101 -10.70 1.90 7.43
N GLY A 102 -11.03 2.94 8.23
CA GLY A 102 -11.62 2.77 9.55
C GLY A 102 -13.11 2.45 9.51
N ALA A 103 -13.93 3.35 8.97
CA ALA A 103 -15.37 3.23 9.00
C ALA A 103 -15.93 2.37 7.87
N PHE A 104 -15.57 2.69 6.61
CA PHE A 104 -16.13 2.01 5.44
C PHE A 104 -15.77 0.51 5.40
N PHE A 105 -14.52 0.14 5.65
CA PHE A 105 -14.11 -1.28 5.67
C PHE A 105 -14.85 -2.08 6.73
N LYS A 106 -15.08 -1.48 7.92
CA LYS A 106 -15.85 -2.14 8.99
C LYS A 106 -17.31 -2.35 8.59
N VAL A 107 -17.95 -1.34 8.00
CA VAL A 107 -19.36 -1.42 7.56
C VAL A 107 -19.50 -2.40 6.40
N ALA A 108 -18.61 -2.35 5.43
CA ALA A 108 -18.60 -3.22 4.25
C ALA A 108 -18.06 -4.63 4.55
N LYS A 109 -17.61 -4.91 5.79
CA LYS A 109 -16.98 -6.19 6.19
C LYS A 109 -15.82 -6.60 5.29
N ILE A 110 -15.07 -5.61 4.77
CA ILE A 110 -13.89 -5.84 3.94
C ILE A 110 -12.73 -6.17 4.89
N ALA A 111 -12.10 -7.33 4.69
CA ALA A 111 -10.88 -7.68 5.40
C ALA A 111 -9.78 -6.68 5.04
N SER A 112 -9.14 -6.08 6.05
CA SER A 112 -7.95 -5.27 5.81
C SER A 112 -6.87 -6.13 5.14
N VAL A 113 -6.06 -5.51 4.27
CA VAL A 113 -4.87 -6.17 3.70
C VAL A 113 -4.07 -6.76 4.85
N GLY A 114 -4.03 -8.08 4.91
CA GLY A 114 -3.55 -8.81 6.08
C GLY A 114 -2.05 -8.67 6.27
N LYS A 115 -1.57 -9.00 7.47
CA LYS A 115 -0.13 -9.15 7.80
C LYS A 115 0.61 -10.02 6.77
N GLN A 116 -0.09 -10.92 6.09
CA GLN A 116 0.40 -11.80 5.04
C GLN A 116 1.05 -11.08 3.86
N GLU A 117 0.60 -9.86 3.51
CA GLU A 117 1.23 -9.09 2.43
C GLU A 117 2.56 -8.48 2.86
N ALA A 118 2.62 -7.95 4.09
CA ALA A 118 3.85 -7.39 4.64
C ALA A 118 4.93 -8.48 4.87
N LEU A 119 4.50 -9.71 5.18
CA LEU A 119 5.38 -10.84 5.49
C LEU A 119 5.59 -11.77 4.29
N SER A 120 5.15 -11.41 3.09
CA SER A 120 5.20 -12.27 1.92
C SER A 120 6.60 -12.80 1.59
N VAL A 121 7.64 -11.97 1.76
CA VAL A 121 9.04 -12.36 1.55
C VAL A 121 9.50 -13.39 2.58
N CYS A 122 9.17 -13.17 3.86
CA CYS A 122 9.50 -14.11 4.93
C CYS A 122 8.83 -15.47 4.68
N PHE A 123 7.55 -15.45 4.33
CA PHE A 123 6.80 -16.69 4.04
C PHE A 123 7.36 -17.44 2.84
N GLN A 124 7.78 -16.72 1.80
CA GLN A 124 8.44 -17.34 0.65
C GLN A 124 9.79 -17.97 1.03
N GLN A 125 10.57 -17.32 1.87
CA GLN A 125 11.86 -17.87 2.34
C GLN A 125 11.64 -19.11 3.20
N THR A 126 10.66 -19.08 4.11
CA THR A 126 10.29 -20.25 4.92
C THR A 126 9.84 -21.41 4.04
N ALA A 127 8.96 -21.15 3.07
CA ALA A 127 8.49 -22.19 2.16
C ALA A 127 9.61 -22.76 1.28
N ARG A 128 10.54 -21.93 0.84
CA ARG A 128 11.73 -22.35 0.12
C ARG A 128 12.62 -23.25 0.98
N TYR A 129 12.85 -22.87 2.23
CA TYR A 129 13.65 -23.66 3.16
C TYR A 129 13.01 -25.04 3.40
N VAL A 130 11.72 -25.08 3.71
CA VAL A 130 10.99 -26.34 3.89
C VAL A 130 11.03 -27.22 2.63
N LYS A 131 10.97 -26.63 1.42
CA LYS A 131 11.02 -27.38 0.17
C LYS A 131 12.37 -28.07 -0.08
N TYR A 132 13.47 -27.35 0.19
CA TYR A 132 14.80 -27.82 -0.20
C TYR A 132 15.60 -28.40 0.95
N HIS A 133 15.23 -28.11 2.20
CA HIS A 133 15.93 -28.51 3.43
C HIS A 133 14.94 -29.07 4.47
N GLY A 134 13.86 -29.68 4.04
CA GLY A 134 12.82 -30.20 4.95
C GLY A 134 13.35 -31.21 5.96
N ASP A 135 14.39 -31.97 5.59
CA ASP A 135 15.03 -32.95 6.47
C ASP A 135 15.89 -32.32 7.58
N GLU A 136 16.26 -31.06 7.41
CA GLU A 136 17.06 -30.28 8.37
C GLU A 136 16.18 -29.48 9.34
N VAL A 137 14.86 -29.38 9.08
CA VAL A 137 13.93 -28.64 9.92
C VAL A 137 13.77 -29.34 11.27
N THR A 138 14.08 -28.63 12.33
CA THR A 138 13.91 -29.14 13.70
C THR A 138 12.43 -29.18 14.11
N GLN A 139 12.09 -29.98 15.12
CA GLN A 139 10.72 -30.04 15.64
C GLN A 139 10.23 -28.67 16.16
N GLU A 140 11.12 -27.88 16.80
CA GLU A 140 10.79 -26.55 17.29
C GLU A 140 10.44 -25.59 16.14
N GLU A 141 11.21 -25.60 15.05
CA GLU A 141 10.96 -24.81 13.84
C GLU A 141 9.67 -25.24 13.16
N GLU A 142 9.42 -26.54 13.04
CA GLU A 142 8.18 -27.06 12.48
C GLU A 142 6.97 -26.60 13.28
N GLU A 143 7.02 -26.65 14.62
CA GLU A 143 5.94 -26.16 15.48
C GLU A 143 5.75 -24.64 15.35
N ALA A 144 6.83 -23.87 15.28
CA ALA A 144 6.77 -22.44 15.07
C ALA A 144 6.12 -22.10 13.70
N ILE A 145 6.54 -22.76 12.63
CA ILE A 145 5.95 -22.56 11.30
C ILE A 145 4.46 -22.98 11.30
N LYS A 146 4.09 -24.07 11.96
CA LYS A 146 2.71 -24.55 12.06
C LYS A 146 1.77 -23.55 12.73
N LYS A 147 2.26 -22.69 13.61
CA LYS A 147 1.43 -21.62 14.22
C LYS A 147 1.01 -20.57 13.20
N VAL A 148 1.85 -20.32 12.19
CA VAL A 148 1.69 -19.22 11.24
C VAL A 148 1.21 -19.69 9.86
N LEU A 149 1.74 -20.79 9.36
CA LEU A 149 1.49 -21.32 8.01
C LEU A 149 1.05 -22.78 8.06
N ASN A 150 0.50 -23.29 6.94
CA ASN A 150 0.24 -24.72 6.81
C ASN A 150 1.53 -25.45 6.39
N TYR A 151 2.29 -25.92 7.35
CA TYR A 151 3.59 -26.58 7.15
C TYR A 151 3.58 -27.70 6.11
N LYS A 152 2.50 -28.49 6.09
CA LYS A 152 2.40 -29.66 5.19
C LYS A 152 2.38 -29.28 3.71
N ASP A 153 1.84 -28.12 3.40
CA ASP A 153 1.57 -27.69 2.03
C ASP A 153 2.59 -26.68 1.50
N ILE A 154 3.22 -25.89 2.39
CA ILE A 154 4.03 -24.73 1.96
C ILE A 154 5.21 -25.11 1.07
N GLY A 155 5.86 -26.23 1.31
CA GLY A 155 6.96 -26.72 0.46
C GLY A 155 6.52 -27.04 -0.96
N ASN A 156 5.35 -27.64 -1.12
CA ASN A 156 4.77 -27.97 -2.43
C ASN A 156 4.20 -26.73 -3.14
N LEU A 157 3.71 -25.75 -2.38
CA LEU A 157 3.13 -24.52 -2.89
C LEU A 157 4.21 -23.47 -3.23
N TYR A 158 5.47 -23.70 -2.87
CA TYR A 158 6.53 -22.76 -3.17
C TYR A 158 6.80 -22.63 -4.67
N ASP A 159 6.64 -21.41 -5.19
CA ASP A 159 7.04 -20.99 -6.53
C ASP A 159 7.94 -19.75 -6.42
N PRO A 160 9.17 -19.75 -6.98
CA PRO A 160 10.07 -18.60 -6.87
C PRO A 160 9.53 -17.31 -7.49
N ASN A 161 8.56 -17.42 -8.41
CA ASN A 161 7.98 -16.28 -9.13
C ASN A 161 6.66 -15.81 -8.53
N LEU A 162 6.04 -16.59 -7.64
CA LEU A 162 4.68 -16.32 -7.15
C LEU A 162 4.55 -16.59 -5.64
N SER A 163 4.30 -15.53 -4.85
CA SER A 163 4.14 -15.67 -3.40
C SER A 163 2.72 -16.02 -2.95
N ASP A 164 1.72 -15.82 -3.80
CA ASP A 164 0.31 -15.94 -3.44
C ASP A 164 -0.11 -17.34 -2.94
N PRO A 165 0.36 -18.46 -3.53
CA PRO A 165 0.00 -19.77 -3.01
C PRO A 165 0.43 -19.99 -1.56
N VAL A 166 1.65 -19.57 -1.21
CA VAL A 166 2.18 -19.67 0.15
C VAL A 166 1.44 -18.73 1.11
N LYS A 167 1.20 -17.47 0.72
CA LYS A 167 0.44 -16.50 1.52
C LYS A 167 -0.96 -16.96 1.88
N LYS A 168 -1.62 -17.71 1.01
CA LYS A 168 -2.97 -18.26 1.25
C LYS A 168 -2.99 -19.28 2.39
N THR A 169 -1.86 -19.84 2.77
CA THR A 169 -1.77 -20.77 3.91
C THR A 169 -1.66 -20.05 5.27
N PHE A 170 -1.56 -18.71 5.26
CA PHE A 170 -1.44 -17.91 6.48
C PHE A 170 -2.67 -18.06 7.37
N LYS A 171 -2.40 -18.36 8.64
CA LYS A 171 -3.43 -18.50 9.66
C LYS A 171 -3.74 -17.13 10.27
N THR A 172 -4.93 -16.60 9.99
CA THR A 172 -5.37 -15.27 10.46
C THR A 172 -5.46 -15.14 11.98
N GLU A 173 -5.49 -16.26 12.69
CA GLU A 173 -5.53 -16.35 14.16
C GLU A 173 -4.14 -16.16 14.80
N SER A 174 -3.06 -16.16 13.99
CA SER A 174 -1.69 -16.00 14.48
C SER A 174 -1.49 -14.66 15.18
N THR A 175 -0.91 -14.71 16.36
CA THR A 175 -0.60 -13.52 17.17
C THR A 175 0.67 -12.82 16.66
N SER A 176 0.95 -11.61 17.15
CA SER A 176 2.20 -10.91 16.81
C SER A 176 3.42 -11.56 17.48
N GLU A 177 3.22 -12.42 18.48
CA GLU A 177 4.29 -13.18 19.14
C GLU A 177 4.67 -14.42 18.32
N ASP A 178 3.71 -15.04 17.62
CA ASP A 178 3.96 -16.17 16.74
C ASP A 178 4.76 -15.79 15.48
N LEU A 179 4.86 -14.49 15.20
CA LEU A 179 5.55 -13.94 14.02
C LEU A 179 6.97 -13.47 14.33
N LYS A 180 7.45 -13.62 15.55
CA LYS A 180 8.84 -13.33 15.98
C LYS A 180 9.72 -14.56 15.89
#